data_a3d6779f488b2315d85ffb8a50d04dec
#
_entry.id   a3d6779f488b2315d85ffb8a50d04dec
#
_cell.length_a   1.000
_cell.length_b   1.000
_cell.length_c   1.000
_cell.angle_alpha   90.00
_cell.angle_beta   90.00
_cell.angle_gamma   90.00
#
_symmetry.space_group_name_H-M   'P 1'
#
loop_
_entity.id
_entity.type
_entity.pdbx_description
1 polymer ?
#
loop_
_entity_poly.entity_id
_entity_poly.type
_entity_poly.pdbx_seq_one_letter_code
_entity_poly.pdbx_strand_id
1 'polypeptide(L)'
;ASDVYKRQVPQIIGPYGKDGRPKPIPADVPEFRIACDYVIVAIGQAIDARPFEAIGIKTFKGMIQAEDTSSVADVDNVFAGGDAVSGPATVIRAVAAGKVAAANIDAYLGFEHKIKTDVVVPPAHLTNAPPCGRVNLKSHCTPDCKGNFDLVVEGMSRKEADQESERCLRCDYFGFGSFRGGRTGEW
;
A
#
# COMPACT_ATOMS: atom_id res chain seq x y z
N ALA A 1 6.77 -30.37 -29.75
CA ALA A 1 6.30 -29.61 -28.57
C ALA A 1 7.50 -28.90 -27.96
N SER A 2 7.48 -27.59 -27.89
CA SER A 2 8.52 -26.86 -27.15
C SER A 2 8.26 -27.10 -25.68
N ASP A 3 9.23 -27.68 -24.96
CA ASP A 3 9.15 -27.84 -23.51
C ASP A 3 9.06 -26.44 -22.84
N VAL A 4 7.91 -26.10 -22.28
CA VAL A 4 7.73 -24.88 -21.51
C VAL A 4 8.27 -25.13 -20.12
N TYR A 5 9.25 -24.31 -19.72
CA TYR A 5 9.83 -24.38 -18.40
C TYR A 5 10.20 -22.98 -17.88
N LYS A 6 10.18 -22.83 -16.57
CA LYS A 6 10.75 -21.68 -15.87
C LYS A 6 12.20 -22.00 -15.52
N ARG A 7 13.13 -21.17 -15.98
CA ARG A 7 14.53 -21.20 -15.53
C ARG A 7 14.68 -20.29 -14.31
N GLN A 8 15.26 -20.80 -13.25
CA GLN A 8 15.43 -20.07 -12.00
C GLN A 8 16.90 -20.06 -11.59
N VAL A 9 17.39 -18.85 -11.31
CA VAL A 9 18.71 -18.59 -10.72
C VAL A 9 18.52 -18.44 -9.22
N PRO A 10 19.05 -19.34 -8.39
CA PRO A 10 19.01 -19.18 -6.94
C PRO A 10 19.68 -17.90 -6.50
N GLN A 11 19.13 -17.28 -5.46
CA GLN A 11 19.62 -16.03 -4.90
C GLN A 11 19.91 -16.21 -3.42
N ILE A 12 20.90 -15.49 -2.91
CA ILE A 12 21.18 -15.34 -1.48
C ILE A 12 20.98 -13.89 -1.06
N ILE A 13 20.86 -13.68 0.23
CA ILE A 13 20.78 -12.35 0.84
C ILE A 13 22.14 -11.66 0.67
N GLY A 14 22.15 -10.58 -0.07
CA GLY A 14 23.32 -9.72 -0.26
C GLY A 14 23.34 -8.54 0.71
N PRO A 15 24.18 -7.54 0.46
CA PRO A 15 24.31 -6.36 1.30
C PRO A 15 23.02 -5.53 1.30
N TYR A 16 22.79 -4.82 2.40
CA TYR A 16 21.65 -3.91 2.53
C TYR A 16 21.80 -2.70 1.62
N GLY A 17 20.72 -2.37 0.93
CA GLY A 17 20.61 -1.13 0.15
C GLY A 17 20.41 0.11 1.03
N LYS A 18 20.44 1.30 0.44
CA LYS A 18 20.14 2.57 1.14
C LYS A 18 18.72 2.64 1.69
N ASP A 19 17.82 1.84 1.16
CA ASP A 19 16.42 1.68 1.57
C ASP A 19 16.24 0.71 2.76
N GLY A 20 17.34 0.20 3.33
CA GLY A 20 17.32 -0.76 4.43
C GLY A 20 16.90 -2.19 4.02
N ARG A 21 16.78 -2.49 2.72
CA ARG A 21 16.45 -3.83 2.23
C ARG A 21 17.68 -4.54 1.71
N PRO A 22 17.85 -5.83 2.02
CA PRO A 22 18.95 -6.59 1.45
C PRO A 22 18.73 -6.79 -0.05
N LYS A 23 19.76 -6.59 -0.85
CA LYS A 23 19.72 -6.86 -2.29
C LYS A 23 19.97 -8.33 -2.53
N PRO A 24 19.16 -9.03 -3.32
CA PRO A 24 19.46 -10.39 -3.72
C PRO A 24 20.69 -10.40 -4.64
N ILE A 25 21.57 -11.35 -4.42
CA ILE A 25 22.72 -11.65 -5.30
C ILE A 25 22.67 -13.11 -5.72
N PRO A 26 23.11 -13.45 -6.94
CA PRO A 26 23.16 -14.83 -7.39
C PRO A 26 23.94 -15.70 -6.41
N ALA A 27 23.39 -16.86 -6.08
CA ALA A 27 24.09 -17.88 -5.31
C ALA A 27 25.11 -18.62 -6.21
N ASP A 28 26.18 -19.11 -5.62
CA ASP A 28 27.16 -19.96 -6.32
C ASP A 28 26.66 -21.41 -6.39
N VAL A 29 25.52 -21.57 -7.05
CA VAL A 29 24.90 -22.87 -7.34
C VAL A 29 24.27 -22.85 -8.74
N PRO A 30 24.19 -24.02 -9.42
CA PRO A 30 23.64 -24.09 -10.74
C PRO A 30 22.19 -23.61 -10.82
N GLU A 31 21.84 -23.02 -11.95
CA GLU A 31 20.44 -22.74 -12.31
C GLU A 31 19.67 -24.06 -12.42
N PHE A 32 18.38 -24.00 -12.11
CA PHE A 32 17.51 -25.15 -12.31
C PHE A 32 16.27 -24.79 -13.13
N ARG A 33 15.69 -25.82 -13.75
CA ARG A 33 14.49 -25.69 -14.56
C ARG A 33 13.31 -26.30 -13.84
N ILE A 34 12.18 -25.61 -13.90
CA ILE A 34 10.90 -26.09 -13.38
C ILE A 34 10.00 -26.30 -14.58
N ALA A 35 9.61 -27.55 -14.86
CA ALA A 35 8.62 -27.84 -15.89
C ALA A 35 7.27 -27.25 -15.48
N CYS A 36 6.61 -26.56 -16.39
CA CYS A 36 5.31 -25.94 -16.15
C CYS A 36 4.61 -25.67 -17.48
N ASP A 37 3.28 -25.67 -17.46
CA ASP A 37 2.47 -25.32 -18.62
C ASP A 37 2.27 -23.80 -18.73
N TYR A 38 2.18 -23.13 -17.56
CA TYR A 38 1.96 -21.68 -17.47
C TYR A 38 2.88 -21.05 -16.44
N VAL A 39 3.31 -19.83 -16.72
CA VAL A 39 4.02 -18.97 -15.76
C VAL A 39 3.20 -17.71 -15.58
N ILE A 40 2.72 -17.49 -14.35
CA ILE A 40 1.99 -16.28 -13.99
C ILE A 40 2.94 -15.33 -13.26
N VAL A 41 3.16 -14.14 -13.84
CA VAL A 41 4.00 -13.10 -13.25
C VAL A 41 3.11 -12.19 -12.40
N ALA A 42 3.31 -12.23 -11.09
CA ALA A 42 2.53 -11.47 -10.11
C ALA A 42 3.45 -10.69 -9.12
N ILE A 43 4.57 -10.15 -9.62
CA ILE A 43 5.63 -9.52 -8.83
C ILE A 43 5.43 -8.02 -8.60
N GLY A 44 4.33 -7.46 -9.07
CA GLY A 44 4.00 -6.04 -8.95
C GLY A 44 3.37 -5.47 -10.20
N GLN A 45 2.95 -4.23 -10.09
CA GLN A 45 2.39 -3.45 -11.18
C GLN A 45 3.23 -2.19 -11.38
N ALA A 46 3.26 -1.70 -12.60
CA ALA A 46 3.86 -0.43 -12.96
C ALA A 46 2.78 0.48 -13.55
N ILE A 47 2.96 1.78 -13.38
CA ILE A 47 2.09 2.79 -13.97
C ILE A 47 2.52 2.98 -15.41
N ASP A 48 1.58 2.95 -16.34
CA ASP A 48 1.83 3.37 -17.72
C ASP A 48 1.60 4.88 -17.87
N ALA A 49 2.64 5.65 -17.67
CA ALA A 49 2.60 7.10 -17.76
C ALA A 49 2.72 7.65 -19.19
N ARG A 50 3.02 6.81 -20.17
CA ARG A 50 3.25 7.22 -21.58
C ARG A 50 2.11 8.06 -22.19
N PRO A 51 0.82 7.76 -21.96
CA PRO A 51 -0.26 8.59 -22.48
C PRO A 51 -0.25 10.03 -21.92
N PHE A 52 0.18 10.18 -20.67
CA PHE A 52 0.27 11.48 -20.00
C PHE A 52 1.50 12.26 -20.48
N GLU A 53 2.63 11.58 -20.67
CA GLU A 53 3.83 12.17 -21.25
C GLU A 53 3.59 12.71 -22.66
N ALA A 54 2.80 11.99 -23.47
CA ALA A 54 2.46 12.39 -24.84
C ALA A 54 1.67 13.71 -24.91
N ILE A 55 0.98 14.11 -23.83
CA ILE A 55 0.24 15.37 -23.73
C ILE A 55 1.00 16.43 -22.91
N GLY A 56 2.26 16.19 -22.59
CA GLY A 56 3.15 17.16 -21.95
C GLY A 56 3.21 17.09 -20.42
N ILE A 57 2.57 16.11 -19.79
CA ILE A 57 2.65 15.91 -18.34
C ILE A 57 4.02 15.33 -17.99
N LYS A 58 4.74 16.00 -17.09
CA LYS A 58 6.05 15.53 -16.61
C LYS A 58 5.92 14.32 -15.72
N THR A 59 6.81 13.34 -15.97
CA THR A 59 6.91 12.15 -15.14
C THR A 59 8.35 11.95 -14.64
N PHE A 60 8.48 11.25 -13.54
CA PHE A 60 9.76 10.81 -13.02
C PHE A 60 9.66 9.33 -12.61
N LYS A 61 10.50 8.49 -13.20
CA LYS A 61 10.48 7.03 -12.98
C LYS A 61 9.09 6.40 -13.25
N GLY A 62 8.35 6.90 -14.25
CA GLY A 62 7.03 6.44 -14.60
C GLY A 62 5.90 6.93 -13.68
N MET A 63 6.15 7.88 -12.80
CA MET A 63 5.16 8.50 -11.93
C MET A 63 4.94 9.95 -12.32
N ILE A 64 3.70 10.42 -12.27
CA ILE A 64 3.35 11.82 -12.53
C ILE A 64 3.93 12.69 -11.43
N GLN A 65 4.55 13.80 -11.82
CA GLN A 65 5.04 14.79 -10.87
C GLN A 65 3.91 15.72 -10.44
N ALA A 66 3.53 15.62 -9.18
CA ALA A 66 2.53 16.47 -8.56
C ALA A 66 3.06 17.07 -7.26
N GLU A 67 2.59 18.25 -6.91
CA GLU A 67 2.84 18.91 -5.65
C GLU A 67 2.02 18.30 -4.50
N ASP A 68 2.27 18.76 -3.28
CA ASP A 68 1.51 18.32 -2.09
C ASP A 68 0.01 18.63 -2.18
N THR A 69 -0.36 19.63 -2.98
CA THR A 69 -1.74 20.01 -3.31
C THR A 69 -2.38 19.13 -4.37
N SER A 70 -1.69 18.10 -4.85
CA SER A 70 -2.06 17.27 -5.99
C SER A 70 -2.05 17.99 -7.35
N SER A 71 -1.68 19.27 -7.43
CA SER A 71 -1.51 19.99 -8.70
C SER A 71 -0.35 19.38 -9.49
N VAL A 72 -0.57 19.14 -10.77
CA VAL A 72 0.50 18.63 -11.65
C VAL A 72 1.45 19.76 -11.98
N ALA A 73 2.73 19.51 -11.84
CA ALA A 73 3.77 20.50 -12.09
C ALA A 73 3.73 21.03 -13.55
N ASP A 74 3.75 22.34 -13.70
CA ASP A 74 3.78 23.06 -14.99
C ASP A 74 2.54 22.82 -15.90
N VAL A 75 1.45 22.30 -15.39
CA VAL A 75 0.21 22.13 -16.16
C VAL A 75 -0.98 22.63 -15.32
N ASP A 76 -1.60 23.70 -15.77
CA ASP A 76 -2.79 24.25 -15.11
C ASP A 76 -3.99 23.31 -15.23
N ASN A 77 -4.85 23.33 -14.24
CA ASN A 77 -6.14 22.61 -14.23
C ASN A 77 -6.01 21.07 -14.18
N VAL A 78 -4.82 20.53 -13.94
CA VAL A 78 -4.60 19.08 -13.84
C VAL A 78 -4.18 18.73 -12.42
N PHE A 79 -4.84 17.73 -11.86
CA PHE A 79 -4.56 17.21 -10.52
C PHE A 79 -4.29 15.71 -10.60
N ALA A 80 -3.36 15.23 -9.82
CA ALA A 80 -3.01 13.82 -9.78
C ALA A 80 -2.73 13.36 -8.35
N GLY A 81 -3.04 12.10 -8.06
CA GLY A 81 -2.81 11.52 -6.74
C GLY A 81 -2.82 9.99 -6.77
N GLY A 82 -2.66 9.39 -5.60
CA GLY A 82 -2.62 7.93 -5.46
C GLY A 82 -1.41 7.31 -6.13
N ASP A 83 -1.57 6.09 -6.62
CA ASP A 83 -0.47 5.31 -7.20
C ASP A 83 0.17 5.98 -8.43
N ALA A 84 -0.58 6.81 -9.15
CA ALA A 84 -0.06 7.55 -10.30
C ALA A 84 1.07 8.53 -9.92
N VAL A 85 1.08 9.00 -8.68
CA VAL A 85 2.08 9.95 -8.15
C VAL A 85 3.08 9.27 -7.22
N SER A 86 2.60 8.40 -6.32
CA SER A 86 3.43 7.79 -5.27
C SER A 86 4.01 6.42 -5.63
N GLY A 87 3.61 5.85 -6.76
CA GLY A 87 3.81 4.45 -7.08
C GLY A 87 2.82 3.54 -6.32
N PRO A 88 2.74 2.25 -6.68
CA PRO A 88 1.84 1.29 -6.03
C PRO A 88 2.06 1.23 -4.53
N ALA A 89 1.00 1.49 -3.77
CA ALA A 89 1.05 1.57 -2.31
C ALA A 89 -0.23 0.96 -1.68
N THR A 90 -0.73 1.53 -0.60
CA THR A 90 -1.93 1.04 0.07
C THR A 90 -3.18 1.81 -0.38
N VAL A 91 -4.33 1.12 -0.34
CA VAL A 91 -5.64 1.73 -0.64
C VAL A 91 -5.90 2.98 0.22
N ILE A 92 -5.52 2.94 1.50
CA ILE A 92 -5.69 4.07 2.41
C ILE A 92 -4.94 5.31 1.90
N ARG A 93 -3.72 5.14 1.39
CA ARG A 93 -2.96 6.25 0.81
C ARG A 93 -3.60 6.80 -0.47
N ALA A 94 -4.11 5.92 -1.32
CA ALA A 94 -4.82 6.33 -2.52
C ALA A 94 -6.10 7.12 -2.20
N VAL A 95 -6.88 6.68 -1.21
CA VAL A 95 -8.07 7.39 -0.72
C VAL A 95 -7.69 8.76 -0.14
N ALA A 96 -6.64 8.83 0.68
CA ALA A 96 -6.18 10.10 1.24
C ALA A 96 -5.75 11.08 0.15
N ALA A 97 -4.97 10.61 -0.85
CA ALA A 97 -4.56 11.44 -1.97
C ALA A 97 -5.76 11.92 -2.81
N GLY A 98 -6.78 11.08 -3.00
CA GLY A 98 -8.02 11.46 -3.67
C GLY A 98 -8.78 12.56 -2.93
N LYS A 99 -8.81 12.52 -1.60
CA LYS A 99 -9.42 13.58 -0.78
C LYS A 99 -8.64 14.89 -0.89
N VAL A 100 -7.30 14.84 -0.89
CA VAL A 100 -6.46 16.03 -1.09
C VAL A 100 -6.73 16.63 -2.47
N ALA A 101 -6.74 15.81 -3.52
CA ALA A 101 -7.03 16.28 -4.87
C ALA A 101 -8.42 16.91 -4.96
N ALA A 102 -9.45 16.27 -4.41
CA ALA A 102 -10.82 16.80 -4.42
C ALA A 102 -10.92 18.16 -3.72
N ALA A 103 -10.31 18.33 -2.55
CA ALA A 103 -10.33 19.59 -1.82
C ALA A 103 -9.61 20.72 -2.58
N ASN A 104 -8.50 20.40 -3.27
CA ASN A 104 -7.76 21.40 -4.03
C ASN A 104 -8.44 21.72 -5.38
N ILE A 105 -9.11 20.77 -6.01
CA ILE A 105 -9.99 21.04 -7.17
C ILE A 105 -11.14 21.96 -6.77
N ASP A 106 -11.77 21.67 -5.64
CA ASP A 106 -12.86 22.48 -5.10
C ASP A 106 -12.42 23.94 -4.87
N ALA A 107 -11.28 24.13 -4.22
CA ALA A 107 -10.67 25.44 -4.00
C ALA A 107 -10.26 26.12 -5.32
N TYR A 108 -9.71 25.37 -6.27
CA TYR A 108 -9.36 25.88 -7.61
C TYR A 108 -10.57 26.42 -8.38
N LEU A 109 -11.73 25.76 -8.23
CA LEU A 109 -12.99 26.19 -8.83
C LEU A 109 -13.67 27.34 -8.08
N GLY A 110 -13.07 27.84 -7.00
CA GLY A 110 -13.58 28.95 -6.19
C GLY A 110 -14.61 28.54 -5.15
N PHE A 111 -14.69 27.26 -4.79
CA PHE A 111 -15.56 26.74 -3.75
C PHE A 111 -14.78 26.44 -2.47
N GLU A 112 -15.50 26.24 -1.37
CA GLU A 112 -14.95 25.88 -0.07
C GLU A 112 -15.82 24.79 0.61
N HIS A 113 -16.18 23.75 -0.14
CA HIS A 113 -16.96 22.67 0.43
C HIS A 113 -16.11 21.88 1.44
N LYS A 114 -16.71 21.57 2.57
CA LYS A 114 -16.08 20.71 3.59
C LYS A 114 -16.65 19.31 3.50
N ILE A 115 -15.78 18.32 3.40
CA ILE A 115 -16.19 16.93 3.52
C ILE A 115 -16.54 16.69 4.99
N LYS A 116 -17.83 16.52 5.28
CA LYS A 116 -18.29 16.17 6.63
C LYS A 116 -18.22 14.64 6.80
N THR A 117 -17.79 14.20 7.95
CA THR A 117 -17.85 12.80 8.36
C THR A 117 -18.67 12.69 9.64
N ASP A 118 -19.56 11.70 9.70
CA ASP A 118 -20.33 11.40 10.90
C ASP A 118 -19.53 10.53 11.90
N VAL A 119 -18.29 10.20 11.56
CA VAL A 119 -17.43 9.39 12.41
C VAL A 119 -16.84 10.26 13.53
N VAL A 120 -17.25 9.99 14.73
CA VAL A 120 -16.64 10.56 15.93
C VAL A 120 -15.54 9.61 16.40
N VAL A 121 -14.30 10.06 16.31
CA VAL A 121 -13.16 9.33 16.89
C VAL A 121 -13.10 9.65 18.39
N PRO A 122 -13.37 8.68 19.28
CA PRO A 122 -13.34 8.96 20.70
C PRO A 122 -11.92 9.30 21.16
N PRO A 123 -11.77 10.13 22.20
CA PRO A 123 -10.45 10.43 22.76
C PRO A 123 -9.75 9.15 23.22
N ALA A 124 -8.44 9.13 23.17
CA ALA A 124 -7.67 7.99 23.65
C ALA A 124 -7.75 7.95 25.18
N HIS A 125 -8.17 6.83 25.72
CA HIS A 125 -8.07 6.51 27.12
C HIS A 125 -6.96 5.50 27.32
N LEU A 126 -5.85 5.94 27.90
CA LEU A 126 -4.80 5.03 28.33
C LEU A 126 -5.25 4.37 29.64
N THR A 127 -5.76 3.18 29.54
CA THR A 127 -6.09 2.35 30.70
C THR A 127 -4.85 1.54 31.08
N ASN A 128 -4.62 1.35 32.39
CA ASN A 128 -3.63 0.41 32.88
C ASN A 128 -4.10 -1.04 32.65
N ALA A 129 -4.45 -1.37 31.40
CA ALA A 129 -4.80 -2.73 31.04
C ALA A 129 -3.60 -3.67 31.27
N PRO A 130 -3.78 -4.83 31.89
CA PRO A 130 -2.69 -5.77 32.06
C PRO A 130 -2.17 -6.17 30.67
N PRO A 131 -0.85 -6.33 30.49
CA PRO A 131 -0.29 -6.78 29.23
C PRO A 131 -0.91 -8.09 28.80
N CYS A 132 -1.47 -8.14 27.60
CA CYS A 132 -2.00 -9.37 27.01
C CYS A 132 -1.18 -9.76 25.77
N GLY A 133 -1.08 -11.06 25.50
CA GLY A 133 -0.40 -11.58 24.33
C GLY A 133 -1.15 -11.27 23.04
N ARG A 134 -0.43 -11.33 21.91
CA ARG A 134 -1.04 -11.24 20.60
C ARG A 134 -1.94 -12.45 20.33
N VAL A 135 -3.07 -12.25 19.69
CA VAL A 135 -3.90 -13.32 19.19
C VAL A 135 -3.22 -14.01 18.02
N ASN A 136 -3.08 -15.33 18.11
CA ASN A 136 -2.59 -16.14 17.00
C ASN A 136 -3.79 -16.69 16.23
N LEU A 137 -3.98 -16.19 15.03
CA LEU A 137 -5.06 -16.65 14.16
C LEU A 137 -4.82 -18.12 13.77
N LYS A 138 -5.88 -18.90 13.76
CA LYS A 138 -5.85 -20.26 13.27
C LYS A 138 -5.73 -20.25 11.75
N SER A 139 -4.79 -21.03 11.23
CA SER A 139 -4.61 -21.21 9.80
C SER A 139 -4.72 -22.68 9.41
N HIS A 140 -5.28 -22.91 8.24
CA HIS A 140 -5.37 -24.24 7.65
C HIS A 140 -4.04 -24.64 7.03
N CYS A 141 -3.73 -25.93 7.07
CA CYS A 141 -2.48 -26.42 6.47
C CYS A 141 -2.58 -26.44 4.93
N THR A 142 -1.42 -26.39 4.27
CA THR A 142 -1.35 -26.35 2.81
C THR A 142 -2.10 -27.47 2.08
N PRO A 143 -2.11 -28.74 2.53
CA PRO A 143 -2.88 -29.79 1.89
C PRO A 143 -4.38 -29.48 1.81
N ASP A 144 -4.96 -28.94 2.89
CA ASP A 144 -6.38 -28.65 2.95
C ASP A 144 -6.79 -27.47 2.07
N CYS A 145 -5.85 -26.55 1.79
CA CYS A 145 -6.10 -25.34 0.98
C CYS A 145 -5.94 -25.55 -0.52
N LYS A 146 -5.38 -26.68 -0.98
CA LYS A 146 -5.09 -26.88 -2.40
C LYS A 146 -6.32 -27.17 -3.25
N GLY A 147 -7.39 -27.67 -2.67
CA GLY A 147 -8.59 -28.14 -3.37
C GLY A 147 -9.79 -27.20 -3.29
N ASN A 148 -9.68 -26.05 -2.60
CA ASN A 148 -10.79 -25.13 -2.38
C ASN A 148 -10.31 -23.66 -2.32
N PHE A 149 -11.26 -22.75 -2.22
CA PHE A 149 -11.01 -21.31 -2.02
C PHE A 149 -11.52 -20.84 -0.63
N ASP A 150 -11.59 -21.75 0.34
CA ASP A 150 -11.93 -21.39 1.70
C ASP A 150 -10.86 -20.50 2.33
N LEU A 151 -11.21 -19.84 3.43
CA LEU A 151 -10.28 -18.97 4.13
C LEU A 151 -9.09 -19.78 4.65
N VAL A 152 -7.88 -19.41 4.21
CA VAL A 152 -6.63 -20.03 4.69
C VAL A 152 -6.35 -19.63 6.13
N VAL A 153 -6.67 -18.40 6.51
CA VAL A 153 -6.56 -17.89 7.88
C VAL A 153 -7.95 -17.55 8.37
N GLU A 154 -8.36 -18.17 9.47
CA GLU A 154 -9.66 -17.90 10.09
C GLU A 154 -9.68 -16.49 10.68
N GLY A 155 -10.85 -15.84 10.65
CA GLY A 155 -11.06 -14.55 11.30
C GLY A 155 -11.01 -14.65 12.82
N MET A 156 -10.86 -13.52 13.50
CA MET A 156 -10.94 -13.42 14.95
C MET A 156 -12.38 -13.68 15.43
N SER A 157 -12.53 -14.41 16.50
CA SER A 157 -13.74 -14.38 17.31
C SER A 157 -13.92 -13.00 17.96
N ARG A 158 -15.12 -12.68 18.42
CA ARG A 158 -15.37 -11.41 19.12
C ARG A 158 -14.41 -11.21 20.31
N LYS A 159 -14.19 -12.24 21.11
CA LYS A 159 -13.30 -12.20 22.26
C LYS A 159 -11.84 -11.91 21.86
N GLU A 160 -11.37 -12.52 20.78
CA GLU A 160 -10.03 -12.31 20.25
C GLU A 160 -9.87 -10.89 19.67
N ALA A 161 -10.90 -10.38 18.98
CA ALA A 161 -10.89 -9.02 18.48
C ALA A 161 -10.88 -7.99 19.61
N ASP A 162 -11.64 -8.22 20.68
CA ASP A 162 -11.62 -7.38 21.87
C ASP A 162 -10.23 -7.41 22.53
N GLN A 163 -9.60 -8.59 22.68
CA GLN A 163 -8.23 -8.72 23.19
C GLN A 163 -7.21 -7.96 22.33
N GLU A 164 -7.27 -8.06 21.01
CA GLU A 164 -6.35 -7.31 20.14
C GLU A 164 -6.61 -5.80 20.20
N SER A 165 -7.86 -5.37 20.31
CA SER A 165 -8.17 -3.94 20.44
C SER A 165 -7.66 -3.34 21.76
N GLU A 166 -7.66 -4.10 22.85
CA GLU A 166 -7.12 -3.67 24.14
C GLU A 166 -5.59 -3.45 24.11
N ARG A 167 -4.87 -4.07 23.18
CA ARG A 167 -3.45 -3.86 22.98
C ARG A 167 -3.12 -2.56 22.24
N CYS A 168 -4.12 -1.89 21.68
CA CYS A 168 -3.91 -0.68 20.89
C CYS A 168 -3.49 0.50 21.77
N LEU A 169 -2.31 1.06 21.49
CA LEU A 169 -1.77 2.23 22.19
C LEU A 169 -2.29 3.57 21.64
N ARG A 170 -3.17 3.56 20.65
CA ARG A 170 -3.72 4.77 20.02
C ARG A 170 -2.61 5.76 19.58
N CYS A 171 -1.58 5.27 18.92
CA CYS A 171 -0.47 6.06 18.41
C CYS A 171 -0.92 7.20 17.48
N ASP A 172 -2.03 7.00 16.75
CA ASP A 172 -2.69 8.01 15.94
C ASP A 172 -3.07 9.28 16.72
N TYR A 173 -3.56 9.12 17.96
CA TYR A 173 -3.95 10.21 18.82
C TYR A 173 -2.76 11.10 19.25
N PHE A 174 -1.57 10.51 19.34
CA PHE A 174 -0.34 11.21 19.71
C PHE A 174 0.45 11.77 18.52
N GLY A 175 -0.17 11.82 17.35
CA GLY A 175 0.44 12.38 16.13
C GLY A 175 1.43 11.47 15.41
N PHE A 176 1.57 10.21 15.83
CA PHE A 176 2.36 9.24 15.09
C PHE A 176 1.64 8.80 13.82
N GLY A 177 2.29 8.96 12.68
CA GLY A 177 1.74 8.59 11.38
C GLY A 177 0.84 9.67 10.75
N SER A 178 0.85 10.91 11.25
CA SER A 178 0.17 12.02 10.61
C SER A 178 0.68 12.24 9.19
N PHE A 179 -0.25 12.37 8.25
CA PHE A 179 0.07 12.64 6.85
C PHE A 179 0.69 14.03 6.69
N ARG A 180 1.78 14.09 5.95
CA ARG A 180 2.28 15.35 5.39
C ARG A 180 1.62 15.51 4.03
N GLY A 181 0.86 16.57 3.85
CA GLY A 181 0.29 16.94 2.56
C GLY A 181 -1.09 17.56 2.67
N GLY A 182 -1.23 18.77 2.20
CA GLY A 182 -2.49 19.49 2.11
C GLY A 182 -3.19 19.78 3.45
N ARG A 183 -4.45 20.09 3.38
CA ARG A 183 -5.30 20.30 4.54
C ARG A 183 -5.46 19.02 5.36
N THR A 184 -4.68 18.87 6.41
CA THR A 184 -4.75 17.70 7.31
C THR A 184 -5.66 17.91 8.52
N GLY A 185 -6.19 19.10 8.73
CA GLY A 185 -6.96 19.46 9.92
C GLY A 185 -8.48 19.49 9.75
N GLU A 186 -9.00 19.42 8.54
CA GLU A 186 -10.43 19.55 8.25
C GLU A 186 -10.83 18.65 7.10
N TRP A 187 -11.14 17.42 7.39
CA TRP A 187 -11.80 16.50 6.47
C TRP A 187 -13.29 16.45 6.74
#